data_852598d0c4f72a3c17aa45c0b0b3bf6a
#
_entry.id   852598d0c4f72a3c17aa45c0b0b3bf6a
#
_cell.length_a   1.000
_cell.length_b   1.000
_cell.length_c   1.000
_cell.angle_alpha   90.00
_cell.angle_beta   90.00
_cell.angle_gamma   90.00
#
_symmetry.space_group_name_H-M   'P 1'
#
loop_
_entity.id
_entity.type
_entity.pdbx_description
1 polymer ?
#
loop_
_entity_poly.entity_id
_entity_poly.type
_entity_poly.pdbx_seq_one_letter_code
_entity_poly.pdbx_strand_id
1 'polypeptide(L)'
;MLSLDLQSRQPIYEQLVRGLSELVSLGALAPDEQLPSVRSLARDLGVNPNTVQKAYQELERSGVIYSVAGKGSFVSPGPAAARMLRGQ
;
A
#
# COMPACT_ATOMS: atom_id res chain seq x y z
N MET A 1 -3.78 7.47 -9.28
CA MET A 1 -2.54 6.94 -9.84
C MET A 1 -1.35 7.43 -9.03
N LEU A 2 -0.39 6.56 -8.79
CA LEU A 2 0.77 6.96 -8.02
C LEU A 2 1.66 7.88 -8.84
N SER A 3 2.08 8.96 -8.20
CA SER A 3 2.94 9.95 -8.83
C SER A 3 4.10 10.19 -7.88
N LEU A 4 5.29 9.72 -8.25
CA LEU A 4 6.47 9.85 -7.43
C LEU A 4 7.28 11.07 -7.83
N ASP A 5 7.71 11.83 -6.83
CA ASP A 5 8.59 12.97 -7.04
C ASP A 5 10.00 12.59 -6.61
N LEU A 6 10.84 12.26 -7.58
CA LEU A 6 12.20 11.80 -7.31
C LEU A 6 13.08 12.92 -6.79
N GLN A 7 12.66 14.18 -6.95
CA GLN A 7 13.43 15.32 -6.48
C GLN A 7 12.93 15.86 -5.15
N SER A 8 11.86 15.28 -4.61
CA SER A 8 11.35 15.66 -3.31
C SER A 8 12.32 15.22 -2.21
N ARG A 9 12.33 15.96 -1.11
CA ARG A 9 13.09 15.57 0.08
C ARG A 9 12.48 14.37 0.78
N GLN A 10 11.20 14.09 0.50
CA GLN A 10 10.53 12.95 1.11
C GLN A 10 11.05 11.66 0.47
N PRO A 11 11.48 10.67 1.27
CA PRO A 11 11.94 9.41 0.71
C PRO A 11 10.87 8.74 -0.14
N ILE A 12 11.32 7.99 -1.13
CA ILE A 12 10.40 7.35 -2.07
C ILE A 12 9.44 6.42 -1.34
N TYR A 13 9.94 5.65 -0.34
CA TYR A 13 9.05 4.71 0.33
C TYR A 13 7.93 5.44 1.09
N GLU A 14 8.19 6.64 1.61
CA GLU A 14 7.14 7.41 2.28
C GLU A 14 6.11 7.92 1.28
N GLN A 15 6.57 8.31 0.09
CA GLN A 15 5.64 8.70 -0.97
C GLN A 15 4.75 7.54 -1.39
N LEU A 16 5.33 6.33 -1.45
CA LEU A 16 4.56 5.13 -1.77
C LEU A 16 3.52 4.83 -0.68
N VAL A 17 3.92 4.92 0.57
CA VAL A 17 3.01 4.68 1.69
C VAL A 17 1.85 5.66 1.64
N ARG A 18 2.15 6.93 1.47
CA ARG A 18 1.13 7.97 1.41
C ARG A 18 0.21 7.77 0.20
N GLY A 19 0.82 7.56 -0.98
CA GLY A 19 0.04 7.43 -2.21
C GLY A 19 -0.90 6.24 -2.19
N LEU A 20 -0.42 5.09 -1.75
CA LEU A 20 -1.25 3.90 -1.67
C LEU A 20 -2.34 4.06 -0.60
N SER A 21 -2.00 4.67 0.54
CA SER A 21 -2.99 4.94 1.59
C SER A 21 -4.10 5.86 1.08
N GLU A 22 -3.75 6.86 0.30
CA GLU A 22 -4.74 7.77 -0.27
C GLU A 22 -5.66 7.04 -1.25
N LEU A 23 -5.09 6.18 -2.09
CA LEU A 23 -5.91 5.41 -3.03
C LEU A 23 -6.91 4.52 -2.31
N VAL A 24 -6.49 3.93 -1.20
CA VAL A 24 -7.38 3.11 -0.39
C VAL A 24 -8.47 3.99 0.24
N SER A 25 -8.08 5.14 0.79
CA SER A 25 -9.04 6.05 1.42
C SER A 25 -10.08 6.56 0.45
N LEU A 26 -9.67 6.83 -0.79
CA LEU A 26 -10.57 7.35 -1.82
C LEU A 26 -11.40 6.27 -2.48
N GLY A 27 -11.15 5.01 -2.16
CA GLY A 27 -11.89 3.90 -2.77
C GLY A 27 -11.39 3.54 -4.16
N ALA A 28 -10.28 4.15 -4.61
CA ALA A 28 -9.70 3.79 -5.90
C ALA A 28 -9.13 2.37 -5.88
N LEU A 29 -8.71 1.91 -4.70
CA LEU A 29 -8.37 0.52 -4.45
C LEU A 29 -9.43 -0.05 -3.54
N ALA A 30 -10.15 -1.05 -4.03
CA ALA A 30 -11.29 -1.61 -3.32
C ALA A 30 -10.84 -2.51 -2.16
N PRO A 31 -11.68 -2.68 -1.13
CA PRO A 31 -11.38 -3.64 -0.07
C PRO A 31 -11.11 -5.03 -0.64
N ASP A 32 -10.09 -5.68 -0.10
CA ASP A 32 -9.67 -7.04 -0.50
C ASP A 32 -9.17 -7.12 -1.95
N GLU A 33 -8.96 -5.98 -2.60
CA GLU A 33 -8.35 -5.97 -3.93
C GLU A 33 -6.89 -6.37 -3.81
N GLN A 34 -6.43 -7.21 -4.73
CA GLN A 34 -5.05 -7.63 -4.73
C GLN A 34 -4.14 -6.54 -5.28
N LEU A 35 -3.07 -6.24 -4.54
CA LEU A 35 -2.08 -5.27 -4.97
C LEU A 35 -1.07 -5.94 -5.89
N PRO A 36 -0.41 -5.16 -6.76
CA PRO A 36 0.68 -5.71 -7.56
C PRO A 36 1.79 -6.24 -6.67
N SER A 37 2.54 -7.20 -7.16
CA SER A 37 3.67 -7.73 -6.41
C SER A 37 4.73 -6.64 -6.25
N VAL A 38 5.60 -6.81 -5.24
CA VAL A 38 6.69 -5.87 -5.00
C VAL A 38 7.53 -5.68 -6.26
N ARG A 39 7.87 -6.78 -6.92
CA ARG A 39 8.69 -6.71 -8.13
C ARG A 39 7.98 -5.99 -9.27
N SER A 40 6.71 -6.31 -9.44
CA SER A 40 5.92 -5.71 -10.52
C SER A 40 5.81 -4.21 -10.33
N LEU A 41 5.46 -3.78 -9.12
CA LEU A 41 5.32 -2.36 -8.84
C LEU A 41 6.65 -1.63 -8.95
N ALA A 42 7.72 -2.24 -8.43
CA ALA A 42 9.05 -1.64 -8.52
C ALA A 42 9.46 -1.43 -9.97
N ARG A 43 9.21 -2.42 -10.82
CA ARG A 43 9.51 -2.32 -12.24
C ARG A 43 8.70 -1.22 -12.91
N ASP A 44 7.40 -1.18 -12.61
CA ASP A 44 6.51 -0.19 -13.21
C ASP A 44 6.88 1.24 -12.83
N LEU A 45 7.33 1.43 -11.59
CA LEU A 45 7.69 2.75 -11.10
C LEU A 45 9.15 3.11 -11.32
N GLY A 46 9.97 2.13 -11.72
CA GLY A 46 11.39 2.37 -11.93
C GLY A 46 12.16 2.59 -10.63
N VAL A 47 11.76 1.92 -9.57
CA VAL A 47 12.42 2.07 -8.26
C VAL A 47 12.94 0.72 -7.79
N ASN A 48 13.77 0.77 -6.74
CA ASN A 48 14.35 -0.43 -6.15
C ASN A 48 13.27 -1.29 -5.49
N PRO A 49 13.24 -2.60 -5.74
CA PRO A 49 12.27 -3.47 -5.08
C PRO A 49 12.31 -3.41 -3.56
N ASN A 50 13.48 -3.18 -2.97
CA ASN A 50 13.59 -3.05 -1.52
C ASN A 50 12.81 -1.85 -1.01
N THR A 51 12.75 -0.78 -1.79
CA THR A 51 11.98 0.41 -1.45
C THR A 51 10.48 0.09 -1.42
N VAL A 52 10.01 -0.65 -2.42
CA VAL A 52 8.61 -1.07 -2.46
C VAL A 52 8.30 -2.04 -1.32
N GLN A 53 9.22 -2.96 -1.04
CA GLN A 53 9.07 -3.90 0.06
C GLN A 53 8.90 -3.17 1.38
N LYS A 54 9.74 -2.16 1.61
CA LYS A 54 9.67 -1.37 2.83
C LYS A 54 8.33 -0.65 2.95
N ALA A 55 7.85 -0.11 1.84
CA ALA A 55 6.55 0.58 1.83
C ALA A 55 5.41 -0.40 2.16
N TYR A 56 5.44 -1.59 1.56
CA TYR A 56 4.41 -2.59 1.83
C TYR A 56 4.44 -3.04 3.29
N GLN A 57 5.63 -3.21 3.85
CA GLN A 57 5.75 -3.58 5.26
C GLN A 57 5.13 -2.51 6.16
N GLU A 58 5.37 -1.25 5.84
CA GLU A 58 4.80 -0.15 6.61
C GLU A 58 3.28 -0.10 6.48
N LEU A 59 2.77 -0.30 5.27
CA LEU A 59 1.32 -0.33 5.04
C LEU A 59 0.67 -1.49 5.80
N GLU A 60 1.33 -2.63 5.84
CA GLU A 60 0.83 -3.79 6.56
C GLU A 60 0.83 -3.53 8.06
N ARG A 61 1.90 -2.94 8.58
CA ARG A 61 2.01 -2.59 9.99
C ARG A 61 0.91 -1.62 10.39
N SER A 62 0.57 -0.69 9.51
CA SER A 62 -0.46 0.31 9.77
C SER A 62 -1.88 -0.20 9.55
N GLY A 63 -2.03 -1.42 9.04
CA GLY A 63 -3.34 -2.00 8.82
C GLY A 63 -4.02 -1.60 7.54
N VAL A 64 -3.31 -0.94 6.62
CA VAL A 64 -3.87 -0.53 5.34
C VAL A 64 -3.97 -1.71 4.37
N ILE A 65 -3.02 -2.62 4.45
CA ILE A 65 -3.03 -3.84 3.64
C ILE A 65 -2.77 -5.06 4.53
N TYR A 66 -3.01 -6.24 3.98
CA TYR A 66 -2.68 -7.48 4.65
C TYR A 66 -2.07 -8.45 3.64
N SER A 67 -1.26 -9.39 4.14
CA SER A 67 -0.58 -10.36 3.29
C SER A 67 -1.16 -11.74 3.50
N VAL A 68 -1.26 -12.50 2.42
CA VAL A 68 -1.67 -13.91 2.48
C VAL A 68 -0.54 -14.72 1.88
N ALA A 69 0.01 -15.64 2.67
CA ALA A 69 1.15 -16.44 2.24
C ALA A 69 0.83 -17.18 0.94
N GLY A 70 1.74 -17.07 -0.02
CA GLY A 70 1.59 -17.71 -1.32
C GLY A 70 0.62 -17.03 -2.26
N LYS A 71 -0.07 -15.98 -1.84
CA LYS A 71 -1.04 -15.30 -2.69
C LYS A 71 -0.72 -13.84 -2.92
N GLY A 72 -0.09 -13.15 -1.97
CA GLY A 72 0.30 -11.77 -2.14
C GLY A 72 -0.30 -10.83 -1.11
N SER A 73 -0.35 -9.55 -1.47
CA SER A 73 -0.85 -8.50 -0.59
C SER A 73 -2.19 -7.98 -1.08
N PHE A 74 -3.05 -7.63 -0.15
CA PHE A 74 -4.42 -7.23 -0.44
C PHE A 74 -4.80 -5.99 0.38
N VAL A 75 -5.73 -5.21 -0.13
CA VAL A 75 -6.24 -4.04 0.56
C VAL A 75 -7.12 -4.48 1.72
N SER A 76 -6.88 -3.90 2.91
CA SER A 76 -7.71 -4.18 4.07
C SER A 76 -9.13 -3.64 3.86
N PRO A 77 -10.12 -4.17 4.63
CA PRO A 77 -11.53 -3.73 4.44
C PRO A 77 -11.77 -2.25 4.71
N GLY A 78 -10.78 -1.55 5.26
CA GLY A 78 -10.89 -0.12 5.47
C GLY A 78 -10.99 0.24 6.94
N PRO A 79 -10.47 1.43 7.30
CA PRO A 79 -10.46 1.83 8.71
C PRO A 79 -11.84 1.92 9.34
N ALA A 80 -12.83 2.38 8.56
CA ALA A 80 -14.19 2.52 9.08
C ALA A 80 -14.79 1.16 9.41
N ALA A 81 -14.63 0.19 8.50
CA ALA A 81 -15.14 -1.16 8.73
C ALA A 81 -14.42 -1.82 9.89
N ALA A 82 -13.10 -1.67 9.96
CA ALA A 82 -12.31 -2.23 11.05
C ALA A 82 -12.72 -1.64 12.39
N ARG A 83 -13.00 -0.33 12.42
CA ARG A 83 -13.42 0.32 13.64
C ARG A 83 -14.80 -0.16 14.10
N MET A 84 -15.71 -0.34 13.17
CA MET A 84 -17.02 -0.84 13.49
C MET A 84 -16.94 -2.23 14.11
N LEU A 85 -16.14 -3.10 13.53
CA LEU A 85 -15.98 -4.45 14.05
C LEU A 85 -15.38 -4.46 15.44
N ARG A 86 -14.43 -3.57 15.70
CA ARG A 86 -13.80 -3.50 17.01
C ARG A 86 -14.68 -2.82 18.04
N GLY A 87 -15.59 -1.99 17.60
CA GLY A 87 -16.49 -1.29 18.50
C GLY A 87 -17.61 -2.17 19.02
N GLN A 88 -17.70 -3.40 18.57
CA GLN A 88 -18.76 -4.32 19.01
C GLN A 88 -18.54 -4.87 20.43
#